data_8047faffd7714ba79933f8efa7a5e180
#
_entry.id   8047faffd7714ba79933f8efa7a5e180
#
_cell.length_a   1.000
_cell.length_b   1.000
_cell.length_c   1.000
_cell.angle_alpha   90.00
_cell.angle_beta   90.00
_cell.angle_gamma   90.00
#
_symmetry.space_group_name_H-M   'P 1'
#
loop_
_entity.id
_entity.type
_entity.pdbx_description
1 polymer ?
#
loop_
_entity_poly.entity_id
_entity_poly.type
_entity_poly.pdbx_seq_one_letter_code
_entity_poly.pdbx_strand_id
1 'polypeptide(L)'
;MRWLLASMILMLATPASAASYMVGTWFGYGQPEDKNSMYIDRMRPDGSWRGEYRTCIKGKPLDQVQEGHWSLQGDTLSLKVDTVNGTRAPRTDLYRMLAHTATTQKYLSLAYSYPYTPERQPDDFKMPSCQMIG
;
A
#
# COMPACT_ATOMS: atom_id res chain seq x y z
N MET A 1 -55.46 -10.24 17.01
CA MET A 1 -54.41 -9.30 16.68
C MET A 1 -53.07 -10.02 16.68
N ARG A 2 -52.54 -10.25 15.52
CA ARG A 2 -51.21 -10.88 15.37
C ARG A 2 -50.18 -9.78 15.11
N TRP A 3 -49.30 -9.56 16.06
CA TRP A 3 -48.15 -8.67 15.90
C TRP A 3 -47.05 -9.45 15.18
N LEU A 4 -46.83 -9.11 13.91
CA LEU A 4 -45.64 -9.57 13.16
C LEU A 4 -44.47 -8.63 13.50
N LEU A 5 -43.62 -9.08 14.40
CA LEU A 5 -42.31 -8.47 14.61
C LEU A 5 -41.42 -8.83 13.40
N ALA A 6 -41.33 -7.92 12.49
CA ALA A 6 -40.32 -8.01 11.41
C ALA A 6 -38.93 -7.77 12.04
N SER A 7 -38.21 -8.85 12.31
CA SER A 7 -36.81 -8.75 12.67
C SER A 7 -36.01 -8.29 11.44
N MET A 8 -35.66 -7.02 11.43
CA MET A 8 -34.77 -6.45 10.45
C MET A 8 -33.34 -6.90 10.79
N ILE A 9 -32.91 -8.00 10.16
CA ILE A 9 -31.53 -8.45 10.26
C ILE A 9 -30.69 -7.45 9.48
N LEU A 10 -30.02 -6.56 10.20
CA LEU A 10 -28.99 -5.69 9.65
C LEU A 10 -27.79 -6.58 9.31
N MET A 11 -27.70 -7.00 8.05
CA MET A 11 -26.47 -7.63 7.57
C MET A 11 -25.38 -6.57 7.50
N LEU A 12 -24.58 -6.48 8.55
CA LEU A 12 -23.30 -5.79 8.53
C LEU A 12 -22.37 -6.61 7.63
N ALA A 13 -22.33 -6.25 6.36
CA ALA A 13 -21.29 -6.74 5.47
C ALA A 13 -19.94 -6.27 6.02
N THR A 14 -19.18 -7.16 6.64
CA THR A 14 -17.81 -6.90 7.05
C THR A 14 -16.94 -6.94 5.79
N PRO A 15 -16.31 -5.82 5.37
CA PRO A 15 -15.41 -5.82 4.21
C PRO A 15 -14.07 -6.50 4.48
N ALA A 16 -13.94 -7.21 5.60
CA ALA A 16 -12.66 -7.67 6.14
C ALA A 16 -11.98 -8.78 5.32
N SER A 17 -12.71 -9.59 4.51
CA SER A 17 -12.09 -10.74 3.84
C SER A 17 -11.41 -10.36 2.51
N ALA A 18 -11.93 -9.37 1.77
CA ALA A 18 -11.36 -8.96 0.48
C ALA A 18 -10.08 -8.14 0.61
N ALA A 19 -9.87 -7.45 1.76
CA ALA A 19 -8.73 -6.60 2.01
C ALA A 19 -7.59 -7.29 2.77
N SER A 20 -7.80 -8.52 3.26
CA SER A 20 -6.83 -9.20 4.16
C SER A 20 -5.47 -9.46 3.50
N TYR A 21 -5.42 -9.70 2.20
CA TYR A 21 -4.16 -9.92 1.50
C TYR A 21 -3.31 -8.64 1.36
N MET A 22 -3.91 -7.46 1.51
CA MET A 22 -3.19 -6.18 1.49
C MET A 22 -2.43 -5.91 2.77
N VAL A 23 -2.91 -6.45 3.90
CA VAL A 23 -2.32 -6.20 5.22
C VAL A 23 -0.95 -6.82 5.31
N GLY A 24 0.03 -6.03 5.76
CA GLY A 24 1.40 -6.47 5.96
C GLY A 24 2.42 -5.42 5.52
N THR A 25 3.66 -5.86 5.46
CA THR A 25 4.80 -5.06 5.03
C THR A 25 5.26 -5.55 3.65
N TRP A 26 5.36 -4.62 2.73
CA TRP A 26 5.66 -4.89 1.33
C TRP A 26 6.86 -4.08 0.88
N PHE A 27 7.78 -4.73 0.20
CA PHE A 27 8.97 -4.09 -0.36
C PHE A 27 9.00 -4.21 -1.87
N GLY A 28 9.28 -3.10 -2.55
CA GLY A 28 9.43 -3.08 -3.99
C GLY A 28 10.35 -1.98 -4.48
N TYR A 29 10.58 -2.01 -5.77
CA TYR A 29 11.32 -0.95 -6.47
C TYR A 29 10.35 0.06 -7.05
N GLY A 30 10.80 1.31 -7.20
CA GLY A 30 9.97 2.40 -7.68
C GLY A 30 9.47 2.21 -9.11
N GLN A 31 10.24 1.49 -9.91
CA GLN A 31 9.88 1.01 -11.25
C GLN A 31 10.56 -0.32 -11.47
N PRO A 32 10.01 -1.22 -12.31
CA PRO A 32 10.59 -2.54 -12.51
C PRO A 32 12.06 -2.53 -12.93
N GLU A 33 12.51 -1.50 -13.61
CA GLU A 33 13.88 -1.35 -14.11
C GLU A 33 14.73 -0.36 -13.29
N ASP A 34 14.13 0.37 -12.37
CA ASP A 34 14.83 1.36 -11.53
C ASP A 34 15.04 0.85 -10.11
N LYS A 35 16.15 0.15 -9.91
CA LYS A 35 16.55 -0.34 -8.60
C LYS A 35 17.13 0.75 -7.69
N ASN A 36 17.32 1.97 -8.17
CA ASN A 36 17.76 3.08 -7.35
C ASN A 36 16.65 3.69 -6.52
N SER A 37 15.39 3.39 -6.84
CA SER A 37 14.23 3.81 -6.06
C SER A 37 13.60 2.58 -5.40
N MET A 38 13.46 2.64 -4.09
CA MET A 38 12.90 1.56 -3.27
C MET A 38 11.77 2.08 -2.41
N TYR A 39 10.80 1.23 -2.09
CA TYR A 39 9.74 1.59 -1.17
C TYR A 39 9.36 0.43 -0.25
N ILE A 40 8.90 0.79 0.93
CA ILE A 40 8.24 -0.11 1.88
C ILE A 40 6.84 0.45 2.11
N ASP A 41 5.83 -0.36 1.86
CA ASP A 41 4.45 -0.07 2.24
C ASP A 41 4.07 -0.89 3.46
N ARG A 42 3.66 -0.19 4.52
CA ARG A 42 3.13 -0.81 5.73
C ARG A 42 1.63 -0.60 5.79
N MET A 43 0.91 -1.66 5.43
CA MET A 43 -0.54 -1.67 5.37
C MET A 43 -1.08 -2.32 6.63
N ARG A 44 -1.79 -1.55 7.47
CA ARG A 44 -2.30 -2.03 8.75
C ARG A 44 -3.77 -2.40 8.66
N PRO A 45 -4.25 -3.33 9.52
CA PRO A 45 -5.64 -3.78 9.49
C PRO A 45 -6.67 -2.69 9.76
N ASP A 46 -6.28 -1.63 10.48
CA ASP A 46 -7.14 -0.49 10.79
C ASP A 46 -7.33 0.48 9.62
N GLY A 47 -6.71 0.21 8.47
CA GLY A 47 -6.72 1.08 7.30
C GLY A 47 -5.66 2.16 7.30
N SER A 48 -4.82 2.25 8.33
CA SER A 48 -3.68 3.16 8.29
C SER A 48 -2.57 2.62 7.40
N TRP A 49 -1.81 3.53 6.81
CA TRP A 49 -0.73 3.22 5.90
C TRP A 49 0.45 4.14 6.13
N ARG A 50 1.65 3.54 6.05
CA ARG A 50 2.92 4.27 6.04
C ARG A 50 3.74 3.80 4.85
N GLY A 51 4.11 4.72 3.97
CA GLY A 51 5.03 4.50 2.87
C GLY A 51 6.40 5.09 3.17
N GLU A 52 7.42 4.28 3.08
CA GLU A 52 8.81 4.69 3.22
C GLU A 52 9.47 4.59 1.84
N TYR A 53 10.09 5.66 1.38
CA TYR A 53 10.68 5.75 0.06
C TYR A 53 12.14 6.15 0.16
N ARG A 54 12.99 5.46 -0.59
CA ARG A 54 14.41 5.79 -0.71
C ARG A 54 14.81 5.85 -2.16
N THR A 55 15.36 6.98 -2.57
CA THR A 55 16.03 7.11 -3.86
C THR A 55 17.53 7.22 -3.62
N CYS A 56 18.28 6.35 -4.27
CA CYS A 56 19.74 6.34 -4.15
C CYS A 56 20.34 7.16 -5.30
N ILE A 57 20.97 8.28 -4.96
CA ILE A 57 21.59 9.19 -5.92
C ILE A 57 23.09 9.17 -5.65
N LYS A 58 23.87 8.62 -6.59
CA LYS A 58 25.32 8.45 -6.44
C LYS A 58 25.71 7.76 -5.12
N GLY A 59 24.96 6.71 -4.76
CA GLY A 59 25.16 5.94 -3.54
C GLY A 59 24.66 6.60 -2.26
N LYS A 60 24.02 7.76 -2.34
CA LYS A 60 23.48 8.49 -1.19
C LYS A 60 21.96 8.39 -1.12
N PRO A 61 21.39 8.12 0.06
CA PRO A 61 19.95 8.02 0.20
C PRO A 61 19.28 9.39 0.24
N LEU A 62 18.21 9.53 -0.51
CA LEU A 62 17.21 10.57 -0.35
C LEU A 62 15.92 9.90 0.11
N ASP A 63 15.51 10.15 1.35
CA ASP A 63 14.41 9.48 1.98
C ASP A 63 13.17 10.35 2.07
N GLN A 64 12.02 9.71 1.93
CA GLN A 64 10.72 10.34 2.14
C GLN A 64 9.80 9.36 2.88
N VAL A 65 9.01 9.87 3.82
CA VAL A 65 7.97 9.11 4.52
C VAL A 65 6.62 9.73 4.23
N GLN A 66 5.68 8.92 3.81
CA GLN A 66 4.28 9.32 3.64
C GLN A 66 3.42 8.54 4.62
N GLU A 67 2.41 9.18 5.17
CA GLU A 67 1.44 8.54 6.05
C GLU A 67 0.04 8.92 5.65
N GLY A 68 -0.89 8.00 5.85
CA GLY A 68 -2.29 8.19 5.51
C GLY A 68 -3.09 6.93 5.69
N HIS A 69 -4.00 6.69 4.76
CA HIS A 69 -4.96 5.58 4.82
C HIS A 69 -5.03 4.86 3.48
N TRP A 70 -5.28 3.57 3.55
CA TRP A 70 -5.52 2.74 2.37
C TRP A 70 -6.94 2.18 2.38
N SER A 71 -7.48 1.96 1.22
CA SER A 71 -8.73 1.24 1.03
C SER A 71 -8.69 0.44 -0.27
N LEU A 72 -9.40 -0.67 -0.30
CA LEU A 72 -9.52 -1.51 -1.49
C LEU A 72 -11.01 -1.69 -1.79
N GLN A 73 -11.42 -1.29 -2.98
CA GLN A 73 -12.77 -1.51 -3.52
C GLN A 73 -12.66 -2.30 -4.82
N GLY A 74 -13.10 -3.57 -4.77
CA GLY A 74 -12.84 -4.48 -5.88
C GLY A 74 -11.34 -4.64 -6.08
N ASP A 75 -10.84 -4.27 -7.26
CA ASP A 75 -9.43 -4.28 -7.61
C ASP A 75 -8.77 -2.89 -7.57
N THR A 76 -9.48 -1.87 -7.11
CA THR A 76 -8.95 -0.50 -7.01
C THR A 76 -8.43 -0.23 -5.60
N LEU A 77 -7.13 -0.01 -5.50
CA LEU A 77 -6.46 0.42 -4.28
C LEU A 77 -6.35 1.94 -4.28
N SER A 78 -6.83 2.56 -3.21
CA SER A 78 -6.66 3.99 -2.94
C SER A 78 -5.66 4.17 -1.81
N LEU A 79 -4.63 4.96 -2.04
CA LEU A 79 -3.73 5.46 -1.00
C LEU A 79 -4.03 6.95 -0.80
N LYS A 80 -4.68 7.25 0.31
CA LYS A 80 -4.94 8.63 0.71
C LYS A 80 -3.78 9.12 1.55
N VAL A 81 -2.95 9.96 0.97
CA VAL A 81 -1.82 10.57 1.66
C VAL A 81 -2.31 11.75 2.48
N ASP A 82 -1.99 11.78 3.77
CA ASP A 82 -2.28 12.90 4.67
C ASP A 82 -1.03 13.76 4.89
N THR A 83 0.13 13.13 5.11
CA THR A 83 1.39 13.84 5.38
C THR A 83 2.54 13.29 4.53
N VAL A 84 3.49 14.17 4.25
CA VAL A 84 4.78 13.84 3.65
C VAL A 84 5.87 14.42 4.57
N ASN A 85 6.73 13.58 5.10
CA ASN A 85 7.76 13.94 6.07
C ASN A 85 7.20 14.75 7.27
N GLY A 86 6.01 14.34 7.74
CA GLY A 86 5.32 14.99 8.85
C GLY A 86 4.57 16.29 8.51
N THR A 87 4.68 16.81 7.30
CA THR A 87 3.99 18.00 6.85
C THR A 87 2.73 17.62 6.09
N ARG A 88 1.62 18.28 6.37
CA ARG A 88 0.34 18.05 5.69
C ARG A 88 0.48 18.24 4.19
N ALA A 89 0.16 17.21 3.42
CA ALA A 89 0.24 17.19 1.96
C ALA A 89 -0.83 16.25 1.38
N PRO A 90 -2.13 16.60 1.47
CA PRO A 90 -3.20 15.70 1.09
C PRO A 90 -3.22 15.43 -0.42
N ARG A 91 -3.28 14.15 -0.77
CA ARG A 91 -3.53 13.69 -2.15
C ARG A 91 -4.03 12.25 -2.10
N THR A 92 -4.59 11.78 -3.21
CA THR A 92 -5.01 10.39 -3.36
C THR A 92 -4.34 9.79 -4.59
N ASP A 93 -3.65 8.67 -4.38
CA ASP A 93 -3.06 7.88 -5.45
C ASP A 93 -3.90 6.62 -5.67
N LEU A 94 -4.21 6.32 -6.93
CA LEU A 94 -5.04 5.19 -7.32
C LEU A 94 -4.21 4.14 -8.07
N TYR A 95 -4.46 2.89 -7.72
CA TYR A 95 -3.81 1.72 -8.35
C TYR A 95 -4.85 0.66 -8.67
N ARG A 96 -4.58 -0.11 -9.70
CA ARG A 96 -5.36 -1.31 -10.01
C ARG A 96 -4.56 -2.54 -9.62
N MET A 97 -5.15 -3.38 -8.77
CA MET A 97 -4.57 -4.67 -8.42
C MET A 97 -4.74 -5.63 -9.60
N LEU A 98 -3.64 -6.16 -10.11
CA LEU A 98 -3.62 -7.08 -11.25
C LEU A 98 -3.52 -8.54 -10.82
N ALA A 99 -2.74 -8.83 -9.77
CA ALA A 99 -2.55 -10.16 -9.24
C ALA A 99 -2.02 -10.10 -7.81
N HIS A 100 -2.22 -11.18 -7.06
CA HIS A 100 -1.61 -11.34 -5.74
C HIS A 100 -1.45 -12.81 -5.40
N THR A 101 -0.44 -13.11 -4.62
CA THR A 101 -0.22 -14.38 -3.93
C THR A 101 -0.02 -14.12 -2.45
N ALA A 102 0.26 -15.14 -1.65
CA ALA A 102 0.57 -14.95 -0.24
C ALA A 102 1.81 -14.06 0.00
N THR A 103 2.74 -14.00 -0.96
CA THR A 103 4.04 -13.32 -0.80
C THR A 103 4.29 -12.22 -1.82
N THR A 104 3.46 -12.07 -2.83
CA THR A 104 3.67 -11.12 -3.92
C THR A 104 2.39 -10.36 -4.26
N GLN A 105 2.56 -9.15 -4.77
CA GLN A 105 1.50 -8.38 -5.39
C GLN A 105 1.97 -7.85 -6.75
N LYS A 106 1.01 -7.61 -7.64
CA LYS A 106 1.24 -6.85 -8.86
C LYS A 106 0.14 -5.83 -9.00
N TYR A 107 0.49 -4.57 -9.10
CA TYR A 107 -0.49 -3.50 -9.29
C TYR A 107 0.03 -2.43 -10.26
N LEU A 108 -0.90 -1.71 -10.86
CA LEU A 108 -0.65 -0.70 -11.86
C LEU A 108 -1.01 0.68 -11.31
N SER A 109 -0.08 1.64 -11.39
CA SER A 109 -0.41 3.04 -11.15
C SER A 109 -1.36 3.54 -12.23
N LEU A 110 -2.53 4.07 -11.86
CA LEU A 110 -3.48 4.62 -12.83
C LEU A 110 -3.01 5.97 -13.38
N ALA A 111 -2.20 6.72 -12.62
CA ALA A 111 -1.65 8.00 -13.06
C ALA A 111 -0.54 7.85 -14.09
N TYR A 112 0.34 6.83 -13.92
CA TYR A 112 1.56 6.70 -14.70
C TYR A 112 1.63 5.44 -15.56
N SER A 113 0.67 4.53 -15.41
CA SER A 113 0.63 3.25 -16.12
C SER A 113 1.87 2.37 -15.87
N TYR A 114 2.49 2.51 -14.71
CA TYR A 114 3.62 1.67 -14.30
C TYR A 114 3.15 0.48 -13.47
N PRO A 115 3.62 -0.76 -13.77
CA PRO A 115 3.41 -1.91 -12.92
C PRO A 115 4.43 -1.95 -11.77
N TYR A 116 3.96 -2.31 -10.59
CA TYR A 116 4.77 -2.53 -9.40
C TYR A 116 4.58 -3.97 -8.93
N THR A 117 5.65 -4.59 -8.47
CA THR A 117 5.67 -6.00 -8.07
C THR A 117 6.33 -6.16 -6.70
N PRO A 118 5.74 -5.64 -5.62
CA PRO A 118 6.34 -5.77 -4.30
C PRO A 118 6.22 -7.18 -3.76
N GLU A 119 7.13 -7.51 -2.84
CA GLU A 119 7.18 -8.76 -2.13
C GLU A 119 6.92 -8.55 -0.65
N ARG A 120 6.21 -9.49 -0.01
CA ARG A 120 5.95 -9.46 1.42
C ARG A 120 7.24 -9.66 2.21
N GLN A 121 7.39 -8.85 3.25
CA GLN A 121 8.51 -8.87 4.17
C GLN A 121 8.02 -9.06 5.61
N PRO A 122 8.92 -9.44 6.55
CA PRO A 122 8.60 -9.36 7.97
C PRO A 122 8.24 -7.93 8.40
N ASP A 123 7.42 -7.80 9.45
CA ASP A 123 6.94 -6.48 9.90
C ASP A 123 8.07 -5.56 10.40
N ASP A 124 9.19 -6.12 10.83
CA ASP A 124 10.37 -5.38 11.27
C ASP A 124 11.36 -5.10 10.13
N PHE A 125 11.00 -5.38 8.90
CA PHE A 125 11.84 -5.12 7.72
C PHE A 125 12.21 -3.64 7.63
N LYS A 126 13.49 -3.39 7.36
CA LYS A 126 14.04 -2.03 7.24
C LYS A 126 14.51 -1.76 5.83
N MET A 127 14.44 -0.49 5.45
CA MET A 127 14.89 -0.04 4.14
C MET A 127 16.35 -0.45 3.90
N PRO A 128 16.63 -1.17 2.80
CA PRO A 128 18.00 -1.50 2.43
C PRO A 128 18.86 -0.26 2.21
N SER A 129 20.13 -0.36 2.54
CA SER A 129 21.10 0.70 2.25
C SER A 129 21.30 0.88 0.75
N CYS A 130 21.70 2.09 0.35
CA CYS A 130 22.10 2.34 -1.02
C CYS A 130 23.39 1.57 -1.32
N GLN A 131 23.34 0.69 -2.31
CA GLN A 131 24.53 -0.01 -2.79
C GLN A 131 25.13 0.78 -3.95
N MET A 132 26.42 0.99 -3.87
CA MET A 132 27.17 1.48 -5.04
C MET A 132 27.22 0.34 -6.04
N ILE A 133 26.45 0.46 -7.12
CA ILE A 133 26.61 -0.39 -8.28
C ILE A 133 27.81 0.19 -9.03
N GLY A 134 28.94 -0.44 -8.82
CA GLY A 134 30.16 -0.11 -9.55
C GLY A 134 30.09 -0.58 -10.97
#